data_8acd8746c6620224a16d8a878c2f91bc
#
_entry.id   8acd8746c6620224a16d8a878c2f91bc
#
_cell.length_a   1.000
_cell.length_b   1.000
_cell.length_c   1.000
_cell.angle_alpha   90.00
_cell.angle_beta   90.00
_cell.angle_gamma   90.00
#
_symmetry.space_group_name_H-M   'P 1'
#
loop_
_entity.id
_entity.type
_entity.pdbx_description
1 polymer ?
#
loop_
_entity_poly.entity_id
_entity_poly.type
_entity_poly.pdbx_seq_one_letter_code
_entity_poly.pdbx_strand_id
1 'polypeptide(L)'
;EIPAAEFYDEFAQLEDGVGMWRQYHDTFLEELENYRGLVLPHSLDVVTGTLAAPLIEDCANTLMQRYPQVKIAVHAIRNDYFGGNVSVAGLVTGPDIIKQCKDNLQSDTIAVPEVMLRDEKDRFLDDITLPQLGEALGCRAICIPTDGAGCCRAYLSSHKRKMKLMKKEKREES
;
A
#
# COMPACT_ATOMS: atom_id res chain seq x y z
N GLU A 1 8.37 17.24 -8.17
CA GLU A 1 8.27 16.64 -9.52
C GLU A 1 9.37 15.61 -9.68
N ILE A 2 9.03 14.37 -10.10
CA ILE A 2 10.03 13.32 -10.29
C ILE A 2 10.74 13.57 -11.62
N PRO A 3 12.09 13.71 -11.65
CA PRO A 3 12.83 13.94 -12.89
C PRO A 3 12.65 12.80 -13.92
N ALA A 4 12.82 13.09 -15.21
CA ALA A 4 12.70 12.08 -16.27
C ALA A 4 13.82 11.03 -16.20
N ALA A 5 13.56 9.82 -16.70
CA ALA A 5 14.48 8.67 -16.61
C ALA A 5 15.87 8.93 -17.19
N GLU A 6 15.97 9.79 -18.22
CA GLU A 6 17.23 10.19 -18.85
C GLU A 6 18.19 10.98 -17.93
N PHE A 7 17.72 11.45 -16.77
CA PHE A 7 18.57 12.10 -15.76
C PHE A 7 19.33 11.11 -14.88
N TYR A 8 19.07 9.80 -15.01
CA TYR A 8 19.58 8.79 -14.08
C TYR A 8 20.65 7.85 -14.71
N ASP A 9 21.33 8.24 -15.77
CA ASP A 9 22.44 7.45 -16.38
C ASP A 9 22.18 5.93 -16.36
N GLU A 10 21.15 5.45 -17.08
CA GLU A 10 20.76 4.04 -17.14
C GLU A 10 20.41 3.41 -15.77
N PHE A 11 19.88 4.22 -14.85
CA PHE A 11 19.53 3.77 -13.48
C PHE A 11 20.71 3.32 -12.61
N ALA A 12 21.92 3.74 -12.92
CA ALA A 12 23.11 3.48 -12.08
C ALA A 12 22.96 3.98 -10.63
N GLN A 13 21.98 4.85 -10.35
CA GLN A 13 21.67 5.41 -9.03
C GLN A 13 20.39 4.81 -8.40
N LEU A 14 20.02 3.59 -8.74
CA LEU A 14 18.86 2.91 -8.12
C LEU A 14 18.97 2.79 -6.59
N GLU A 15 20.19 2.79 -6.06
CA GLU A 15 20.45 2.65 -4.63
C GLU A 15 20.28 3.96 -3.82
N ASP A 16 20.20 5.13 -4.47
CA ASP A 16 20.09 6.42 -3.78
C ASP A 16 18.64 6.86 -3.44
N GLY A 17 17.68 5.99 -3.65
CA GLY A 17 16.25 6.20 -3.37
C GLY A 17 15.49 6.93 -4.46
N VAL A 18 16.12 7.82 -5.24
CA VAL A 18 15.47 8.59 -6.30
C VAL A 18 15.21 7.71 -7.52
N GLY A 19 16.20 6.88 -7.91
CA GLY A 19 16.06 5.90 -8.97
C GLY A 19 15.00 4.85 -8.64
N MET A 20 14.91 4.42 -7.37
CA MET A 20 13.87 3.49 -6.90
C MET A 20 12.46 4.08 -7.02
N TRP A 21 12.28 5.37 -6.71
CA TRP A 21 10.99 6.05 -6.86
C TRP A 21 10.57 6.16 -8.32
N ARG A 22 11.52 6.48 -9.19
CA ARG A 22 11.27 6.52 -10.64
C ARG A 22 10.88 5.16 -11.17
N GLN A 23 11.61 4.11 -10.81
CA GLN A 23 11.29 2.74 -11.20
C GLN A 23 9.91 2.30 -10.68
N TYR A 24 9.58 2.63 -9.42
CA TYR A 24 8.26 2.35 -8.86
C TYR A 24 7.15 3.01 -9.69
N HIS A 25 7.30 4.31 -9.96
CA HIS A 25 6.32 5.08 -10.71
C HIS A 25 6.13 4.53 -12.12
N ASP A 26 7.21 4.29 -12.86
CA ASP A 26 7.15 3.81 -14.24
C ASP A 26 6.53 2.42 -14.34
N THR A 27 6.92 1.50 -13.47
CA THR A 27 6.36 0.14 -13.44
C THR A 27 4.89 0.13 -12.99
N PHE A 28 4.48 1.05 -12.11
CA PHE A 28 3.09 1.22 -11.72
C PHE A 28 2.25 1.69 -12.91
N LEU A 29 2.70 2.71 -13.64
CA LEU A 29 1.98 3.24 -14.81
C LEU A 29 1.93 2.24 -15.96
N GLU A 30 3.02 1.53 -16.24
CA GLU A 30 3.05 0.47 -17.25
C GLU A 30 2.05 -0.64 -16.95
N GLU A 31 2.00 -1.10 -15.71
CA GLU A 31 1.01 -2.10 -15.28
C GLU A 31 -0.41 -1.56 -15.39
N LEU A 32 -0.65 -0.30 -15.01
CA LEU A 32 -1.95 0.35 -15.10
C LEU A 32 -2.45 0.42 -16.55
N GLU A 33 -1.58 0.75 -17.49
CA GLU A 33 -1.91 0.80 -18.92
C GLU A 33 -2.21 -0.58 -19.50
N ASN A 34 -1.45 -1.59 -19.08
CA ASN A 34 -1.54 -2.95 -19.60
C ASN A 34 -2.54 -3.83 -18.86
N TYR A 35 -3.11 -3.38 -17.74
CA TYR A 35 -4.06 -4.16 -16.96
C TYR A 35 -5.32 -4.50 -17.78
N ARG A 36 -5.67 -5.79 -17.83
CA ARG A 36 -6.83 -6.32 -18.56
C ARG A 36 -7.79 -7.10 -17.66
N GLY A 37 -7.56 -7.09 -16.35
CA GLY A 37 -8.44 -7.75 -15.39
C GLY A 37 -9.74 -7.00 -15.18
N LEU A 38 -10.77 -7.71 -14.70
CA LEU A 38 -12.01 -7.07 -14.26
C LEU A 38 -11.74 -6.22 -13.00
N VAL A 39 -12.20 -4.97 -13.04
CA VAL A 39 -12.13 -4.04 -11.90
C VAL A 39 -13.55 -3.75 -11.42
N LEU A 40 -13.91 -4.27 -10.25
CA LEU A 40 -15.19 -3.99 -9.60
C LEU A 40 -15.10 -2.77 -8.68
N PRO A 41 -16.21 -2.08 -8.41
CA PRO A 41 -16.24 -0.98 -7.44
C PRO A 41 -15.75 -1.44 -6.07
N HIS A 42 -14.79 -0.73 -5.49
CA HIS A 42 -14.31 -0.97 -4.14
C HIS A 42 -13.55 0.22 -3.59
N SER A 43 -13.35 0.23 -2.27
CA SER A 43 -12.53 1.22 -1.56
C SER A 43 -11.39 0.55 -0.83
N LEU A 44 -10.27 1.24 -0.68
CA LEU A 44 -9.06 0.77 -0.05
C LEU A 44 -8.35 1.91 0.67
N ASP A 45 -8.01 1.71 1.94
CA ASP A 45 -7.04 2.56 2.65
C ASP A 45 -5.64 2.00 2.46
N VAL A 46 -4.67 2.85 2.16
CA VAL A 46 -3.26 2.46 1.95
C VAL A 46 -2.39 3.22 2.93
N VAL A 47 -1.55 2.52 3.70
CA VAL A 47 -0.56 3.16 4.57
C VAL A 47 0.80 3.24 3.89
N THR A 48 1.50 4.34 4.14
CA THR A 48 2.87 4.53 3.66
C THR A 48 3.65 5.42 4.63
N GLY A 49 4.98 5.45 4.50
CA GLY A 49 5.80 6.43 5.22
C GLY A 49 5.63 7.83 4.63
N THR A 50 5.92 8.86 5.43
CA THR A 50 5.74 10.26 5.01
C THR A 50 6.58 10.64 3.80
N LEU A 51 7.77 10.04 3.63
CA LEU A 51 8.64 10.31 2.49
C LEU A 51 8.03 9.83 1.17
N ALA A 52 7.44 8.63 1.14
CA ALA A 52 6.88 8.03 -0.07
C ALA A 52 5.45 8.49 -0.37
N ALA A 53 4.76 9.14 0.57
CA ALA A 53 3.36 9.52 0.43
C ALA A 53 3.05 10.30 -0.85
N PRO A 54 3.82 11.33 -1.27
CA PRO A 54 3.53 12.05 -2.50
C PRO A 54 3.53 11.17 -3.75
N LEU A 55 4.45 10.20 -3.83
CA LEU A 55 4.52 9.25 -4.94
C LEU A 55 3.31 8.31 -4.95
N ILE A 56 2.96 7.76 -3.78
CA ILE A 56 1.83 6.83 -3.65
C ILE A 56 0.51 7.54 -3.94
N GLU A 57 0.35 8.79 -3.50
CA GLU A 57 -0.81 9.63 -3.80
C GLU A 57 -0.96 9.90 -5.30
N ASP A 58 0.13 10.25 -5.99
CA ASP A 58 0.14 10.48 -7.43
C ASP A 58 -0.29 9.22 -8.21
N CYS A 59 0.31 8.07 -7.88
CA CYS A 59 -0.06 6.78 -8.46
C CYS A 59 -1.54 6.42 -8.19
N ALA A 60 -2.01 6.61 -6.97
CA ALA A 60 -3.40 6.34 -6.59
C ALA A 60 -4.37 7.25 -7.34
N ASN A 61 -4.07 8.54 -7.46
CA ASN A 61 -4.88 9.51 -8.20
C ASN A 61 -4.95 9.16 -9.69
N THR A 62 -3.84 8.79 -10.32
CA THR A 62 -3.80 8.35 -11.71
C THR A 62 -4.65 7.10 -11.93
N LEU A 63 -4.58 6.13 -11.01
CA LEU A 63 -5.41 4.93 -11.05
C LEU A 63 -6.90 5.26 -10.92
N MET A 64 -7.27 6.15 -9.97
CA MET A 64 -8.67 6.55 -9.77
C MET A 64 -9.23 7.36 -10.93
N GLN A 65 -8.41 8.12 -11.66
CA GLN A 65 -8.83 8.77 -12.90
C GLN A 65 -9.19 7.76 -13.98
N ARG A 66 -8.41 6.68 -14.11
CA ARG A 66 -8.67 5.60 -15.08
C ARG A 66 -9.80 4.67 -14.66
N TYR A 67 -9.94 4.41 -13.38
CA TYR A 67 -10.95 3.54 -12.78
C TYR A 67 -11.74 4.29 -11.68
N PRO A 68 -12.69 5.19 -12.05
CA PRO A 68 -13.41 6.03 -11.08
C PRO A 68 -14.23 5.26 -10.03
N GLN A 69 -14.53 3.98 -10.31
CA GLN A 69 -15.21 3.07 -9.39
C GLN A 69 -14.32 2.57 -8.25
N VAL A 70 -13.00 2.77 -8.32
CA VAL A 70 -12.05 2.47 -7.24
C VAL A 70 -11.81 3.74 -6.44
N LYS A 71 -11.83 3.62 -5.11
CA LYS A 71 -11.51 4.72 -4.18
C LYS A 71 -10.34 4.32 -3.31
N ILE A 72 -9.27 5.11 -3.35
CA ILE A 72 -8.06 4.87 -2.57
C ILE A 72 -7.81 6.09 -1.68
N ALA A 73 -7.71 5.86 -0.37
CA ALA A 73 -7.26 6.84 0.59
C ALA A 73 -5.84 6.51 1.04
N VAL A 74 -4.91 7.43 0.87
CA VAL A 74 -3.50 7.26 1.26
C VAL A 74 -3.27 7.91 2.62
N HIS A 75 -2.71 7.14 3.56
CA HIS A 75 -2.36 7.58 4.90
C HIS A 75 -0.84 7.65 5.04
N ALA A 76 -0.30 8.86 5.09
CA ALA A 76 1.10 9.11 5.39
C ALA A 76 1.35 8.96 6.90
N ILE A 77 1.95 7.87 7.32
CA ILE A 77 2.17 7.56 8.72
C ILE A 77 3.49 8.17 9.20
N ARG A 78 3.38 9.04 10.21
CA ARG A 78 4.53 9.56 10.93
C ARG A 78 5.06 8.50 11.88
N ASN A 79 6.35 8.27 11.87
CA ASN A 79 7.01 7.33 12.76
C ASN A 79 7.25 7.97 14.13
N ASP A 80 6.28 7.88 15.03
CA ASP A 80 6.39 8.41 16.40
C ASP A 80 7.24 7.49 17.30
N TYR A 81 7.26 6.18 17.03
CA TYR A 81 7.98 5.18 17.79
C TYR A 81 9.51 5.43 17.79
N PHE A 82 10.08 5.81 16.65
CA PHE A 82 11.49 6.17 16.52
C PHE A 82 11.75 7.68 16.57
N GLY A 83 10.85 8.49 17.15
CA GLY A 83 11.07 9.91 17.45
C GLY A 83 10.70 10.88 16.32
N GLY A 84 9.91 10.49 15.32
CA GLY A 84 9.33 11.39 14.33
C GLY A 84 10.26 11.87 13.20
N ASN A 85 11.57 11.65 13.32
CA ASN A 85 12.58 12.03 12.31
C ASN A 85 12.83 10.94 11.25
N VAL A 86 12.20 9.78 11.41
CA VAL A 86 12.34 8.64 10.51
C VAL A 86 11.13 8.61 9.58
N SER A 87 11.35 8.77 8.28
CA SER A 87 10.29 8.94 7.27
C SER A 87 10.13 7.74 6.32
N VAL A 88 10.99 6.72 6.47
CA VAL A 88 10.98 5.53 5.60
C VAL A 88 9.89 4.54 6.00
N ALA A 89 9.19 3.98 5.00
CA ALA A 89 8.07 3.07 5.21
C ALA A 89 8.44 1.81 6.02
N GLY A 90 9.61 1.23 5.79
CA GLY A 90 10.04 -0.01 6.45
C GLY A 90 10.22 0.07 7.97
N LEU A 91 10.19 1.28 8.56
CA LEU A 91 10.29 1.49 10.01
C LEU A 91 8.96 1.94 10.65
N VAL A 92 7.87 1.98 9.90
CA VAL A 92 6.53 2.25 10.44
C VAL A 92 6.06 1.07 11.29
N THR A 93 5.50 1.37 12.46
CA THR A 93 5.07 0.38 13.44
C THR A 93 3.54 0.22 13.47
N GLY A 94 3.07 -0.91 13.99
CA GLY A 94 1.64 -1.16 14.18
C GLY A 94 0.93 -0.11 15.03
N PRO A 95 1.47 0.27 16.22
CA PRO A 95 0.91 1.33 17.08
C PRO A 95 0.80 2.69 16.37
N ASP A 96 1.79 3.07 15.55
CA ASP A 96 1.74 4.32 14.81
C ASP A 96 0.60 4.34 13.81
N ILE A 97 0.37 3.22 13.10
CA ILE A 97 -0.76 3.07 12.19
C ILE A 97 -2.09 3.14 12.95
N ILE A 98 -2.22 2.37 14.05
CA ILE A 98 -3.44 2.35 14.85
C ILE A 98 -3.78 3.76 15.36
N LYS A 99 -2.81 4.44 15.95
CA LYS A 99 -2.99 5.79 16.51
C LYS A 99 -3.45 6.81 15.47
N GLN A 100 -2.89 6.74 14.26
CA GLN A 100 -3.11 7.75 13.22
C GLN A 100 -4.27 7.42 12.28
N CYS A 101 -4.67 6.14 12.16
CA CYS A 101 -5.73 5.72 11.24
C CYS A 101 -7.06 5.39 11.91
N LYS A 102 -7.11 5.13 13.23
CA LYS A 102 -8.29 4.59 13.93
C LYS A 102 -9.61 5.30 13.61
N ASP A 103 -9.58 6.63 13.47
CA ASP A 103 -10.79 7.45 13.23
C ASP A 103 -10.83 8.02 11.81
N ASN A 104 -9.88 7.63 10.93
CA ASN A 104 -9.69 8.24 9.62
C ASN A 104 -9.85 7.25 8.44
N LEU A 105 -10.16 5.99 8.70
CA LEU A 105 -10.36 5.00 7.63
C LEU A 105 -11.60 5.33 6.81
N GLN A 106 -11.48 5.16 5.49
CA GLN A 106 -12.55 5.40 4.52
C GLN A 106 -13.09 4.10 3.92
N SER A 107 -12.50 2.96 4.27
CA SER A 107 -12.90 1.64 3.78
C SER A 107 -12.85 0.58 4.89
N ASP A 108 -13.33 -0.61 4.56
CA ASP A 108 -13.25 -1.78 5.42
C ASP A 108 -11.95 -2.59 5.22
N THR A 109 -11.02 -2.06 4.43
CA THR A 109 -9.77 -2.75 4.10
C THR A 109 -8.60 -1.78 4.10
N ILE A 110 -7.57 -2.10 4.88
CA ILE A 110 -6.30 -1.38 4.92
C ILE A 110 -5.18 -2.21 4.28
N ALA A 111 -4.46 -1.61 3.34
CA ALA A 111 -3.34 -2.22 2.65
C ALA A 111 -2.02 -1.77 3.28
N VAL A 112 -1.21 -2.74 3.66
CA VAL A 112 0.10 -2.55 4.28
C VAL A 112 1.18 -3.06 3.32
N PRO A 113 2.10 -2.21 2.86
CA PRO A 113 3.24 -2.66 2.05
C PRO A 113 4.11 -3.68 2.80
N GLU A 114 4.54 -4.73 2.11
CA GLU A 114 5.33 -5.81 2.71
C GLU A 114 6.65 -5.33 3.35
N VAL A 115 7.19 -4.19 2.88
CA VAL A 115 8.40 -3.58 3.46
C VAL A 115 8.22 -3.12 4.92
N MET A 116 6.99 -2.92 5.39
CA MET A 116 6.67 -2.59 6.79
C MET A 116 6.67 -3.82 7.70
N LEU A 117 6.70 -5.01 7.13
CA LEU A 117 6.61 -6.27 7.85
C LEU A 117 7.97 -6.96 7.89
N ARG A 118 8.20 -7.80 8.91
CA ARG A 118 9.39 -8.67 8.98
C ARG A 118 9.40 -9.67 7.82
N ASP A 119 10.50 -10.39 7.65
CA ASP A 119 10.74 -11.33 6.55
C ASP A 119 9.59 -12.34 6.33
N GLU A 120 8.92 -12.75 7.39
CA GLU A 120 7.75 -13.65 7.34
C GLU A 120 6.48 -12.94 6.85
N LYS A 121 6.50 -11.61 6.69
CA LYS A 121 5.39 -10.76 6.19
C LYS A 121 4.08 -10.91 6.98
N ASP A 122 4.16 -11.26 8.24
CA ASP A 122 3.01 -11.46 9.12
C ASP A 122 2.90 -10.44 10.24
N ARG A 123 4.01 -9.76 10.60
CA ARG A 123 4.10 -8.83 11.75
C ARG A 123 5.04 -7.66 11.50
N PHE A 124 4.77 -6.56 12.19
CA PHE A 124 5.61 -5.38 12.22
C PHE A 124 6.85 -5.57 13.11
N LEU A 125 7.74 -4.55 13.14
CA LEU A 125 8.95 -4.57 14.00
C LEU A 125 8.63 -4.65 15.50
N ASP A 126 7.47 -4.19 15.92
CA ASP A 126 6.95 -4.20 17.29
C ASP A 126 6.10 -5.43 17.62
N ASP A 127 6.18 -6.48 16.80
CA ASP A 127 5.49 -7.78 16.93
C ASP A 127 3.96 -7.77 16.74
N ILE A 128 3.33 -6.61 16.49
CA ILE A 128 1.92 -6.57 16.09
C ILE A 128 1.76 -7.29 14.76
N THR A 129 0.79 -8.20 14.69
CA THR A 129 0.47 -8.94 13.46
C THR A 129 -0.57 -8.20 12.62
N LEU A 130 -0.66 -8.52 11.32
CA LEU A 130 -1.71 -7.97 10.44
C LEU A 130 -3.14 -8.22 10.96
N PRO A 131 -3.50 -9.42 11.45
CA PRO A 131 -4.81 -9.65 12.07
C PRO A 131 -5.07 -8.76 13.29
N GLN A 132 -4.08 -8.58 14.18
CA GLN A 132 -4.19 -7.68 15.33
C GLN A 132 -4.36 -6.22 14.92
N LEU A 133 -3.65 -5.76 13.87
CA LEU A 133 -3.86 -4.44 13.29
C LEU A 133 -5.30 -4.28 12.81
N GLY A 134 -5.80 -5.26 12.05
CA GLY A 134 -7.17 -5.26 11.53
C GLY A 134 -8.23 -5.22 12.65
N GLU A 135 -8.04 -6.01 13.71
CA GLU A 135 -8.92 -6.02 14.88
C GLU A 135 -8.91 -4.65 15.59
N ALA A 136 -7.74 -4.07 15.83
CA ALA A 136 -7.62 -2.77 16.50
C ALA A 136 -8.25 -1.62 15.71
N LEU A 137 -8.25 -1.71 14.38
CA LEU A 137 -8.84 -0.71 13.48
C LEU A 137 -10.29 -1.02 13.08
N GLY A 138 -10.82 -2.20 13.40
CA GLY A 138 -12.15 -2.63 12.98
C GLY A 138 -12.27 -2.84 11.47
N CYS A 139 -11.18 -3.23 10.80
CA CYS A 139 -11.12 -3.42 9.36
C CYS A 139 -10.31 -4.67 9.00
N ARG A 140 -10.25 -5.02 7.71
CA ARG A 140 -9.40 -6.09 7.22
C ARG A 140 -8.03 -5.54 6.82
N ALA A 141 -6.96 -5.98 7.46
CA ALA A 141 -5.60 -5.66 7.07
C ALA A 141 -5.07 -6.68 6.04
N ILE A 142 -4.48 -6.20 4.95
CA ILE A 142 -3.87 -7.02 3.90
C ILE A 142 -2.44 -6.58 3.64
N CYS A 143 -1.55 -7.54 3.38
CA CYS A 143 -0.22 -7.28 2.87
C CYS A 143 -0.26 -7.11 1.35
N ILE A 144 0.44 -6.10 0.83
CA ILE A 144 0.59 -5.84 -0.59
C ILE A 144 2.08 -5.78 -0.97
N PRO A 145 2.44 -6.09 -2.24
CA PRO A 145 3.80 -5.92 -2.72
C PRO A 145 4.30 -4.48 -2.57
N THR A 146 5.61 -4.29 -2.53
CA THR A 146 6.23 -2.96 -2.42
C THR A 146 6.63 -2.39 -3.79
N ASP A 147 6.70 -3.21 -4.84
CA ASP A 147 7.00 -2.75 -6.20
C ASP A 147 5.79 -2.12 -6.88
N GLY A 148 6.04 -1.22 -7.87
CA GLY A 148 5.00 -0.45 -8.51
C GLY A 148 3.96 -1.30 -9.25
N ALA A 149 4.39 -2.29 -10.03
CA ALA A 149 3.47 -3.19 -10.76
C ALA A 149 2.64 -4.04 -9.80
N GLY A 150 3.27 -4.60 -8.76
CA GLY A 150 2.59 -5.37 -7.72
C GLY A 150 1.57 -4.55 -6.94
N CYS A 151 1.91 -3.31 -6.57
CA CYS A 151 0.98 -2.37 -5.94
C CYS A 151 -0.21 -2.05 -6.85
N CYS A 152 0.01 -1.73 -8.11
CA CYS A 152 -1.04 -1.45 -9.08
C CYS A 152 -2.04 -2.62 -9.16
N ARG A 153 -1.54 -3.85 -9.34
CA ARG A 153 -2.39 -5.05 -9.36
C ARG A 153 -3.15 -5.25 -8.06
N ALA A 154 -2.51 -5.00 -6.92
CA ALA A 154 -3.15 -5.14 -5.61
C ALA A 154 -4.28 -4.12 -5.43
N TYR A 155 -4.08 -2.86 -5.83
CA TYR A 155 -5.11 -1.82 -5.77
C TYR A 155 -6.31 -2.15 -6.65
N LEU A 156 -6.09 -2.65 -7.87
CA LEU A 156 -7.15 -3.01 -8.81
C LEU A 156 -7.91 -4.30 -8.44
N SER A 157 -7.29 -5.22 -7.69
CA SER A 157 -7.82 -6.55 -7.40
C SER A 157 -8.20 -6.81 -5.93
N SER A 158 -8.13 -5.81 -5.06
CA SER A 158 -8.39 -5.98 -3.61
C SER A 158 -9.78 -6.57 -3.31
N HIS A 159 -10.78 -6.29 -4.15
CA HIS A 159 -12.11 -6.87 -4.07
C HIS A 159 -12.14 -8.41 -4.26
N LYS A 160 -11.25 -8.97 -5.10
CA LYS A 160 -11.20 -10.41 -5.37
C LYS A 160 -10.80 -11.23 -4.14
N ARG A 161 -9.91 -10.66 -3.32
CA ARG A 161 -9.49 -11.29 -2.06
C ARG A 161 -10.64 -11.33 -1.04
N LYS A 162 -11.48 -10.28 -0.99
CA LYS A 162 -12.68 -10.24 -0.15
C LYS A 162 -13.67 -11.33 -0.54
N MET A 163 -13.98 -11.49 -1.82
CA MET A 163 -14.90 -12.53 -2.30
C MET A 163 -14.39 -13.94 -2.05
N LYS A 164 -13.09 -14.18 -2.14
CA LYS A 164 -12.49 -15.51 -1.92
C LYS A 164 -12.56 -15.91 -0.45
N LEU A 165 -12.36 -14.97 0.48
CA LEU A 165 -12.50 -15.19 1.92
C LEU A 165 -13.94 -15.46 2.33
N MET A 166 -14.90 -14.64 1.89
CA MET A 166 -16.34 -14.85 2.17
C MET A 166 -16.83 -16.21 1.67
N LYS A 167 -16.29 -16.70 0.52
CA LYS A 167 -16.62 -18.05 0.02
C LYS A 167 -15.99 -19.17 0.86
N LYS A 168 -14.84 -18.91 1.48
CA LYS A 168 -14.17 -19.89 2.35
C LYS A 168 -14.92 -20.01 3.68
N GLU A 169 -15.25 -18.88 4.31
CA GLU A 169 -16.02 -18.83 5.56
C GLU A 169 -17.38 -19.54 5.43
N LYS A 170 -18.13 -19.27 4.35
CA LYS A 170 -19.41 -19.95 4.06
C LYS A 170 -19.28 -21.48 3.82
N ARG A 171 -18.10 -21.96 3.44
CA ARG A 171 -17.84 -23.40 3.26
C ARG A 171 -17.45 -24.08 4.57
N GLU A 172 -16.86 -23.34 5.50
CA GLU A 172 -16.47 -23.85 6.83
C GLU A 172 -17.67 -23.85 7.82
N GLU A 173 -18.70 -23.03 7.55
CA GLU A 173 -19.96 -23.00 8.32
C GLU A 173 -21.04 -23.95 7.81
N SER A 174 -20.80 -24.64 6.71
CA SER A 174 -21.74 -25.61 6.09
C SER A 174 -21.28 -27.05 6.26
#